data_240a7f81d0a3fb985437b0e6bafbf089
#
_entry.id   240a7f81d0a3fb985437b0e6bafbf089
#
_cell.length_a   1.000
_cell.length_b   1.000
_cell.length_c   1.000
_cell.angle_alpha   90.00
_cell.angle_beta   90.00
_cell.angle_gamma   90.00
#
_symmetry.space_group_name_H-M   'P 1'
#
loop_
_entity.id
_entity.type
_entity.pdbx_description
1 polymer ?
#
loop_
_entity_poly.entity_id
_entity_poly.type
_entity_poly.pdbx_seq_one_letter_code
_entity_poly.pdbx_strand_id
1 'polypeptide(L)'
;DVYKRQEERQLPIVRPGVVFGKGENGNFTRLYWGIRKCEFFYPGRKDTIKACIYVKELVRFMMFRLEHHQEGIELYNCTFEPAFTIEQICETMKKTTGMQRSILKIPSWILMSMAAVAVAFGSPMGICPARVRKLMISTNICGKKLLTSGYKFHYSFEEAIADWYKDNNNQYLK
;
A
#
# COMPACT_ATOMS: atom_id res chain seq x y z
N ASP A 1 2.03 40.91 -4.71
CA ASP A 1 3.14 40.60 -3.76
C ASP A 1 3.02 39.26 -3.06
N VAL A 2 1.83 38.69 -2.91
CA VAL A 2 1.66 37.32 -2.36
C VAL A 2 2.21 36.28 -3.35
N TYR A 3 2.09 36.48 -4.65
CA TYR A 3 2.60 35.58 -5.69
C TYR A 3 4.14 35.64 -5.83
N LYS A 4 4.77 36.82 -5.66
CA LYS A 4 6.24 36.94 -5.64
C LYS A 4 6.87 36.24 -4.44
N ARG A 5 6.20 36.24 -3.28
CA ARG A 5 6.65 35.45 -2.11
C ARG A 5 6.52 33.94 -2.31
N GLN A 6 5.70 33.49 -3.27
CA GLN A 6 5.58 32.06 -3.61
C GLN A 6 6.70 31.58 -4.54
N GLU A 7 7.26 32.45 -5.39
CA GLU A 7 8.39 32.11 -6.27
C GLU A 7 9.69 31.84 -5.50
N GLU A 8 9.86 32.49 -4.33
CA GLU A 8 11.01 32.25 -3.42
C GLU A 8 10.75 31.09 -2.42
N ARG A 9 9.53 30.51 -2.36
CA ARG A 9 9.19 29.42 -1.48
C ARG A 9 9.32 28.08 -2.18
N GLN A 10 10.01 27.19 -1.50
CA GLN A 10 10.10 25.80 -1.90
C GLN A 10 8.89 25.04 -1.40
N LEU A 11 8.19 24.34 -2.28
CA LEU A 11 7.01 23.56 -1.94
C LEU A 11 7.12 22.15 -2.52
N PRO A 12 7.68 21.19 -1.77
CA PRO A 12 7.62 19.80 -2.15
C PRO A 12 6.21 19.25 -1.88
N ILE A 13 5.49 18.91 -2.94
CA ILE A 13 4.18 18.24 -2.86
C ILE A 13 4.42 16.74 -2.92
N VAL A 14 4.03 16.02 -1.87
CA VAL A 14 4.18 14.58 -1.75
C VAL A 14 2.83 13.90 -1.95
N ARG A 15 2.74 12.99 -2.93
CA ARG A 15 1.57 12.16 -3.21
C ARG A 15 1.91 10.70 -2.88
N PRO A 16 1.60 10.21 -1.69
CA PRO A 16 1.89 8.83 -1.34
C PRO A 16 0.92 7.87 -2.06
N GLY A 17 1.42 6.68 -2.38
CA GLY A 17 0.59 5.52 -2.65
C GLY A 17 -0.15 5.07 -1.38
N VAL A 18 -0.52 3.79 -1.30
CA VAL A 18 -1.08 3.27 -0.05
C VAL A 18 0.01 3.26 1.02
N VAL A 19 -0.17 4.07 2.05
CA VAL A 19 0.76 4.11 3.19
C VAL A 19 0.48 2.95 4.12
N PHE A 20 1.53 2.22 4.53
CA PHE A 20 1.43 1.13 5.51
C PHE A 20 2.47 1.29 6.63
N GLY A 21 2.22 0.66 7.76
CA GLY A 21 3.07 0.70 8.94
C GLY A 21 2.25 0.66 10.24
N LYS A 22 2.91 0.81 11.37
CA LYS A 22 2.27 0.75 12.69
C LYS A 22 1.13 1.79 12.80
N GLY A 23 -0.03 1.33 13.26
CA GLY A 23 -1.22 2.18 13.40
C GLY A 23 -2.05 2.32 12.12
N GLU A 24 -1.66 1.66 11.01
CA GLU A 24 -2.46 1.60 9.80
C GLU A 24 -3.67 0.70 10.05
N ASN A 25 -4.87 1.25 10.09
CA ASN A 25 -6.11 0.48 10.22
C ASN A 25 -6.85 0.35 8.87
N GLY A 26 -6.12 0.41 7.76
CA GLY A 26 -6.64 0.49 6.41
C GLY A 26 -6.48 -0.79 5.60
N ASN A 27 -5.92 -0.66 4.40
CA ASN A 27 -5.92 -1.72 3.40
C ASN A 27 -4.95 -2.86 3.73
N PHE A 28 -3.75 -2.55 4.21
CA PHE A 28 -2.73 -3.56 4.53
C PHE A 28 -3.10 -4.35 5.78
N THR A 29 -3.58 -3.68 6.83
CA THR A 29 -4.09 -4.34 8.04
C THR A 29 -5.26 -5.27 7.72
N ARG A 30 -6.23 -4.81 6.91
CA ARG A 30 -7.36 -5.65 6.49
C ARG A 30 -6.93 -6.83 5.64
N LEU A 31 -5.96 -6.63 4.75
CA LEU A 31 -5.39 -7.71 3.94
C LEU A 31 -4.74 -8.77 4.84
N TYR A 32 -3.90 -8.35 5.78
CA TYR A 32 -3.27 -9.25 6.75
C TYR A 32 -4.31 -10.10 7.51
N TRP A 33 -5.33 -9.45 8.08
CA TRP A 33 -6.37 -10.17 8.81
C TRP A 33 -7.22 -11.06 7.91
N GLY A 34 -7.50 -10.62 6.68
CA GLY A 34 -8.19 -11.43 5.68
C GLY A 34 -7.43 -12.71 5.33
N ILE A 35 -6.10 -12.63 5.17
CA ILE A 35 -5.25 -13.80 4.95
C ILE A 35 -5.26 -14.70 6.20
N ARG A 36 -5.06 -14.12 7.38
CA ARG A 36 -5.00 -14.85 8.65
C ARG A 36 -6.28 -15.62 8.96
N LYS A 37 -7.44 -15.03 8.64
CA LYS A 37 -8.76 -15.63 8.84
C LYS A 37 -9.25 -16.51 7.68
N CYS A 38 -8.45 -16.67 6.61
CA CYS A 38 -8.87 -17.35 5.38
C CYS A 38 -10.08 -16.70 4.68
N GLU A 39 -10.25 -15.40 4.85
CA GLU A 39 -11.35 -14.61 4.26
C GLU A 39 -10.89 -13.84 3.00
N PHE A 40 -9.60 -13.89 2.65
CA PHE A 40 -9.05 -13.23 1.47
C PHE A 40 -8.84 -14.22 0.34
N PHE A 41 -9.28 -13.82 -0.87
CA PHE A 41 -9.14 -14.55 -2.11
C PHE A 41 -8.64 -13.60 -3.22
N TYR A 42 -7.88 -14.12 -4.17
CA TYR A 42 -7.51 -13.34 -5.36
C TYR A 42 -8.70 -13.29 -6.33
N PRO A 43 -9.24 -12.10 -6.64
CA PRO A 43 -10.39 -11.97 -7.54
C PRO A 43 -9.95 -12.04 -9.00
N GLY A 44 -9.92 -13.23 -9.55
CA GLY A 44 -9.61 -13.51 -10.95
C GLY A 44 -8.14 -13.43 -11.34
N ARG A 45 -7.35 -12.54 -10.74
CA ARG A 45 -5.92 -12.34 -11.05
C ARG A 45 -5.09 -12.04 -9.81
N LYS A 46 -3.80 -12.32 -9.89
CA LYS A 46 -2.84 -12.14 -8.79
C LYS A 46 -1.83 -11.02 -9.06
N ASP A 47 -1.72 -10.62 -10.32
CA ASP A 47 -0.76 -9.65 -10.83
C ASP A 47 -1.24 -8.19 -10.77
N THR A 48 -2.33 -7.93 -10.04
CA THR A 48 -2.83 -6.55 -9.83
C THR A 48 -1.80 -5.74 -9.06
N ILE A 49 -1.32 -4.66 -9.67
CA ILE A 49 -0.31 -3.79 -9.08
C ILE A 49 -0.94 -2.90 -8.00
N LYS A 50 -0.26 -2.77 -6.87
CA LYS A 50 -0.64 -1.89 -5.76
C LYS A 50 0.54 -1.02 -5.35
N ALA A 51 0.51 0.24 -5.76
CA ALA A 51 1.50 1.22 -5.34
C ALA A 51 1.37 1.49 -3.84
N CYS A 52 2.45 1.32 -3.10
CA CYS A 52 2.49 1.51 -1.66
C CYS A 52 3.81 2.10 -1.20
N ILE A 53 3.83 2.63 0.01
CA ILE A 53 5.00 3.17 0.66
C ILE A 53 4.95 2.87 2.16
N TYR A 54 6.10 2.55 2.75
CA TYR A 54 6.22 2.40 4.19
C TYR A 54 6.20 3.77 4.87
N VAL A 55 5.49 3.91 5.99
CA VAL A 55 5.33 5.21 6.67
C VAL A 55 6.67 5.81 7.07
N LYS A 56 7.62 4.99 7.56
CA LYS A 56 8.96 5.50 7.95
C LYS A 56 9.76 5.96 6.73
N GLU A 57 9.60 5.32 5.56
CA GLU A 57 10.22 5.78 4.30
C GLU A 57 9.60 7.09 3.82
N LEU A 58 8.28 7.23 3.92
CA LEU A 58 7.60 8.47 3.56
C LEU A 58 8.11 9.64 4.40
N VAL A 59 8.20 9.46 5.73
CA VAL A 59 8.71 10.49 6.63
C VAL A 59 10.18 10.82 6.33
N ARG A 60 11.03 9.79 6.11
CA ARG A 60 12.44 9.99 5.74
C ARG A 60 12.58 10.77 4.43
N PHE A 61 11.77 10.45 3.42
CA PHE A 61 11.77 11.20 2.17
C PHE A 61 11.38 12.67 2.38
N MET A 62 10.35 12.93 3.20
CA MET A 62 9.96 14.31 3.53
C MET A 62 11.10 15.07 4.21
N MET A 63 11.77 14.46 5.19
CA MET A 63 12.94 15.06 5.84
C MET A 63 14.09 15.29 4.86
N PHE A 64 14.39 14.30 4.00
CA PHE A 64 15.39 14.45 2.95
C PHE A 64 15.09 15.65 2.04
N ARG A 65 13.83 15.90 1.69
CA ARG A 65 13.47 17.08 0.86
C ARG A 65 13.59 18.40 1.61
N LEU A 66 13.39 18.41 2.94
CA LEU A 66 13.61 19.59 3.76
C LEU A 66 15.11 19.93 3.89
N GLU A 67 15.97 18.91 3.86
CA GLU A 67 17.43 19.09 3.96
C GLU A 67 18.07 19.41 2.59
N HIS A 68 17.51 18.88 1.50
CA HIS A 68 18.00 19.04 0.13
C HIS A 68 17.04 19.92 -0.68
N HIS A 69 17.15 21.20 -0.43
CA HIS A 69 16.29 22.20 -1.05
C HIS A 69 16.49 22.29 -2.56
N GLN A 70 15.38 22.42 -3.30
CA GLN A 70 15.37 22.84 -4.70
C GLN A 70 14.34 23.96 -4.86
N GLU A 71 14.65 24.95 -5.67
CA GLU A 71 13.77 26.10 -5.90
C GLU A 71 12.48 25.68 -6.61
N GLY A 72 11.37 26.33 -6.26
CA GLY A 72 10.09 26.15 -6.92
C GLY A 72 9.19 25.06 -6.33
N ILE A 73 8.20 24.66 -7.13
CA ILE A 73 7.20 23.65 -6.75
C ILE A 73 7.61 22.31 -7.34
N GLU A 74 7.78 21.33 -6.48
CA GLU A 74 8.07 19.97 -6.89
C GLU A 74 6.99 18.99 -6.46
N LEU A 75 6.63 18.08 -7.36
CA LEU A 75 5.65 17.04 -7.11
C LEU A 75 6.32 15.67 -7.16
N TYR A 76 6.15 14.89 -6.09
CA TYR A 76 6.67 13.53 -5.96
C TYR A 76 5.57 12.51 -5.67
N ASN A 77 5.51 11.46 -6.48
CA ASN A 77 4.75 10.27 -6.13
C ASN A 77 5.63 9.39 -5.24
N CYS A 78 5.21 9.19 -4.00
CA CYS A 78 5.96 8.40 -3.04
C CYS A 78 5.43 6.98 -2.99
N THR A 79 6.10 6.10 -3.73
CA THR A 79 5.82 4.66 -3.79
C THR A 79 7.14 3.91 -3.94
N PHE A 80 7.17 2.65 -3.51
CA PHE A 80 8.24 1.76 -3.91
C PHE A 80 8.30 1.63 -5.44
N GLU A 81 9.50 1.53 -5.98
CA GLU A 81 9.73 1.35 -7.41
C GLU A 81 10.73 0.19 -7.61
N PRO A 82 10.38 -0.87 -8.33
CA PRO A 82 9.08 -1.08 -8.98
C PRO A 82 7.93 -1.32 -7.98
N ALA A 83 6.71 -0.99 -8.41
CA ALA A 83 5.52 -1.25 -7.59
C ALA A 83 5.21 -2.76 -7.53
N PHE A 84 4.65 -3.21 -6.40
CA PHE A 84 4.40 -4.63 -6.12
C PHE A 84 3.03 -5.09 -6.60
N THR A 85 2.96 -6.37 -7.00
CA THR A 85 1.69 -7.05 -7.23
C THR A 85 1.04 -7.44 -5.90
N ILE A 86 -0.28 -7.65 -5.92
CA ILE A 86 -1.00 -8.12 -4.73
C ILE A 86 -0.48 -9.50 -4.26
N GLU A 87 -0.02 -10.35 -5.18
CA GLU A 87 0.59 -11.63 -4.84
C GLU A 87 1.90 -11.43 -4.06
N GLN A 88 2.81 -10.58 -4.56
CA GLN A 88 4.07 -10.26 -3.88
C GLN A 88 3.83 -9.71 -2.48
N ILE A 89 2.86 -8.80 -2.33
CA ILE A 89 2.48 -8.25 -1.02
C ILE A 89 2.00 -9.35 -0.07
N CYS A 90 1.10 -10.22 -0.52
CA CYS A 90 0.58 -11.32 0.29
C CYS A 90 1.66 -12.32 0.67
N GLU A 91 2.52 -12.71 -0.26
CA GLU A 91 3.60 -13.68 0.02
C GLU A 91 4.64 -13.09 0.99
N THR A 92 4.99 -11.80 0.85
CA THR A 92 5.88 -11.14 1.81
C THR A 92 5.25 -11.10 3.20
N MET A 93 3.98 -10.73 3.33
CA MET A 93 3.28 -10.75 4.62
C MET A 93 3.27 -12.15 5.24
N LYS A 94 2.95 -13.19 4.46
CA LYS A 94 2.93 -14.58 4.91
C LYS A 94 4.31 -15.03 5.38
N LYS A 95 5.34 -14.80 4.58
CA LYS A 95 6.74 -15.14 4.89
C LYS A 95 7.19 -14.49 6.19
N THR A 96 6.98 -13.20 6.34
CA THR A 96 7.41 -12.43 7.51
C THR A 96 6.69 -12.85 8.79
N THR A 97 5.40 -13.18 8.70
CA THR A 97 4.59 -13.52 9.88
C THR A 97 4.46 -15.03 10.14
N GLY A 98 5.16 -15.86 9.35
CA GLY A 98 5.14 -17.32 9.49
C GLY A 98 3.81 -17.99 9.12
N MET A 99 2.95 -17.31 8.37
CA MET A 99 1.65 -17.86 7.97
C MET A 99 1.77 -18.87 6.83
N GLN A 100 1.46 -20.14 7.09
CA GLN A 100 1.38 -21.19 6.07
C GLN A 100 -0.05 -21.32 5.51
N ARG A 101 -0.57 -20.23 4.92
CA ARG A 101 -1.92 -20.21 4.37
C ARG A 101 -1.86 -20.13 2.85
N SER A 102 -2.63 -20.99 2.19
CA SER A 102 -2.85 -20.87 0.74
C SER A 102 -3.97 -19.88 0.46
N ILE A 103 -3.71 -18.95 -0.47
CA ILE A 103 -4.71 -17.98 -0.91
C ILE A 103 -5.26 -18.47 -2.24
N LEU A 104 -6.54 -18.82 -2.27
CA LEU A 104 -7.20 -19.32 -3.47
C LEU A 104 -7.47 -18.20 -4.47
N LYS A 105 -7.37 -18.54 -5.75
CA LYS A 105 -7.82 -17.68 -6.85
C LYS A 105 -9.25 -18.07 -7.20
N ILE A 106 -10.19 -17.13 -7.03
CA ILE A 106 -11.60 -17.32 -7.37
C ILE A 106 -11.95 -16.43 -8.56
N PRO A 107 -12.60 -16.94 -9.60
CA PRO A 107 -13.06 -16.11 -10.71
C PRO A 107 -13.87 -14.91 -10.23
N SER A 108 -13.60 -13.74 -10.80
CA SER A 108 -14.20 -12.47 -10.35
C SER A 108 -15.72 -12.46 -10.40
N TRP A 109 -16.32 -13.14 -11.39
CA TRP A 109 -17.78 -13.23 -11.52
C TRP A 109 -18.42 -14.00 -10.35
N ILE A 110 -17.77 -15.06 -9.84
CA ILE A 110 -18.24 -15.80 -8.66
C ILE A 110 -18.19 -14.90 -7.43
N LEU A 111 -17.06 -14.20 -7.19
CA LEU A 111 -16.93 -13.28 -6.05
C LEU A 111 -17.90 -12.11 -6.14
N MET A 112 -18.16 -11.60 -7.33
CA MET A 112 -19.13 -10.51 -7.54
C MET A 112 -20.55 -10.98 -7.23
N SER A 113 -20.93 -12.19 -7.67
CA SER A 113 -22.25 -12.77 -7.39
C SER A 113 -22.44 -13.05 -5.89
N MET A 114 -21.43 -13.64 -5.24
CA MET A 114 -21.44 -13.85 -3.78
C MET A 114 -21.56 -12.53 -3.01
N ALA A 115 -20.81 -11.51 -3.42
CA ALA A 115 -20.86 -10.19 -2.80
C ALA A 115 -22.23 -9.51 -2.98
N ALA A 116 -22.88 -9.66 -4.13
CA ALA A 116 -24.23 -9.14 -4.38
C ALA A 116 -25.27 -9.83 -3.48
N VAL A 117 -25.20 -11.15 -3.37
CA VAL A 117 -26.08 -11.95 -2.49
C VAL A 117 -25.85 -11.56 -1.02
N ALA A 118 -24.59 -11.43 -0.57
CA ALA A 118 -24.28 -11.05 0.81
C ALA A 118 -24.86 -9.68 1.17
N VAL A 119 -24.83 -8.72 0.24
CA VAL A 119 -25.45 -7.39 0.44
C VAL A 119 -26.98 -7.51 0.52
N ALA A 120 -27.59 -8.31 -0.36
CA ALA A 120 -29.06 -8.49 -0.38
C ALA A 120 -29.60 -9.10 0.94
N PHE A 121 -28.83 -9.98 1.58
CA PHE A 121 -29.18 -10.61 2.85
C PHE A 121 -28.66 -9.85 4.09
N GLY A 122 -28.13 -8.61 3.93
CA GLY A 122 -27.68 -7.79 5.05
C GLY A 122 -26.47 -8.39 5.81
N SER A 123 -25.68 -9.24 5.15
CA SER A 123 -24.57 -9.93 5.79
C SER A 123 -23.49 -8.96 6.27
N PRO A 124 -23.05 -9.03 7.55
CA PRO A 124 -21.98 -8.20 8.10
C PRO A 124 -20.58 -8.54 7.56
N MET A 125 -20.44 -9.50 6.67
CA MET A 125 -19.15 -10.01 6.18
C MET A 125 -18.26 -8.98 5.46
N GLY A 126 -18.70 -7.75 5.29
CA GLY A 126 -17.87 -6.68 4.73
C GLY A 126 -17.42 -6.88 3.27
N ILE A 127 -17.83 -7.97 2.64
CA ILE A 127 -17.58 -8.25 1.23
C ILE A 127 -18.68 -7.55 0.43
N CYS A 128 -18.31 -6.50 -0.29
CA CYS A 128 -19.24 -5.82 -1.20
C CYS A 128 -18.63 -5.75 -2.60
N PRO A 129 -19.47 -5.69 -3.67
CA PRO A 129 -18.99 -5.66 -5.05
C PRO A 129 -17.98 -4.55 -5.33
N ALA A 130 -18.14 -3.39 -4.68
CA ALA A 130 -17.23 -2.26 -4.82
C ALA A 130 -15.81 -2.57 -4.29
N ARG A 131 -15.68 -3.34 -3.21
CA ARG A 131 -14.38 -3.78 -2.66
C ARG A 131 -13.72 -4.80 -3.57
N VAL A 132 -14.47 -5.79 -4.07
CA VAL A 132 -13.98 -6.78 -5.04
C VAL A 132 -13.43 -6.06 -6.27
N ARG A 133 -14.19 -5.11 -6.82
CA ARG A 133 -13.78 -4.32 -7.99
C ARG A 133 -12.50 -3.52 -7.71
N LYS A 134 -12.36 -2.88 -6.55
CA LYS A 134 -11.13 -2.16 -6.16
C LYS A 134 -9.91 -3.07 -6.08
N LEU A 135 -10.06 -4.32 -5.66
CA LEU A 135 -8.95 -5.28 -5.63
C LEU A 135 -8.47 -5.64 -7.04
N MET A 136 -9.36 -5.63 -8.04
CA MET A 136 -9.05 -5.97 -9.44
C MET A 136 -8.39 -4.82 -10.21
N ILE A 137 -8.52 -3.58 -9.75
CA ILE A 137 -7.96 -2.40 -10.42
C ILE A 137 -6.52 -2.21 -9.97
N SER A 138 -5.58 -2.16 -10.92
CA SER A 138 -4.19 -1.80 -10.64
C SER A 138 -4.07 -0.32 -10.30
N THR A 139 -3.30 -0.02 -9.26
CA THR A 139 -2.89 1.33 -8.88
C THR A 139 -1.40 1.45 -9.19
N ASN A 140 -1.09 1.59 -10.48
CA ASN A 140 0.29 1.71 -10.93
C ASN A 140 0.68 3.20 -10.95
N ILE A 141 1.30 3.64 -9.86
CA ILE A 141 1.80 5.01 -9.70
C ILE A 141 3.33 4.95 -9.84
N CYS A 142 3.88 5.73 -10.77
CA CYS A 142 5.31 5.77 -11.01
C CYS A 142 6.03 6.60 -9.95
N GLY A 143 6.92 5.95 -9.19
CA GLY A 143 7.77 6.55 -8.16
C GLY A 143 9.16 6.97 -8.65
N LYS A 144 9.46 6.87 -9.95
CA LYS A 144 10.82 7.10 -10.49
C LYS A 144 11.41 8.45 -10.11
N LYS A 145 10.60 9.52 -10.10
CA LYS A 145 11.08 10.86 -9.72
C LYS A 145 11.63 10.90 -8.30
N LEU A 146 11.09 10.12 -7.39
CA LEU A 146 11.60 9.99 -6.03
C LEU A 146 13.03 9.44 -6.05
N LEU A 147 13.30 8.39 -6.83
CA LEU A 147 14.64 7.80 -6.96
C LEU A 147 15.62 8.75 -7.66
N THR A 148 15.18 9.43 -8.72
CA THR A 148 16.04 10.38 -9.46
C THR A 148 16.34 11.66 -8.67
N SER A 149 15.64 11.93 -7.56
CA SER A 149 15.94 13.03 -6.65
C SER A 149 17.20 12.80 -5.79
N GLY A 150 17.84 11.63 -5.92
CA GLY A 150 18.99 11.22 -5.10
C GLY A 150 18.60 10.50 -3.81
N TYR A 151 17.30 10.38 -3.51
CA TYR A 151 16.83 9.62 -2.35
C TYR A 151 17.09 8.12 -2.53
N LYS A 152 17.58 7.48 -1.47
CA LYS A 152 17.75 6.02 -1.41
C LYS A 152 16.85 5.46 -0.32
N PHE A 153 16.06 4.45 -0.68
CA PHE A 153 15.26 3.73 0.32
C PHE A 153 16.17 3.09 1.37
N HIS A 154 15.78 3.25 2.62
CA HIS A 154 16.46 2.64 3.78
C HIS A 154 15.95 1.22 4.02
N TYR A 155 14.67 0.98 3.71
CA TYR A 155 14.03 -0.32 3.81
C TYR A 155 13.67 -0.84 2.43
N SER A 156 13.99 -2.09 2.13
CA SER A 156 13.31 -2.87 1.10
C SER A 156 11.86 -3.13 1.54
N PHE A 157 11.03 -3.64 0.65
CA PHE A 157 9.64 -3.96 1.01
C PHE A 157 9.55 -5.05 2.09
N GLU A 158 10.39 -6.08 1.99
CA GLU A 158 10.49 -7.16 2.97
C GLU A 158 10.91 -6.64 4.36
N GLU A 159 11.94 -5.80 4.40
CA GLU A 159 12.42 -5.18 5.64
C GLU A 159 11.35 -4.25 6.24
N ALA A 160 10.62 -3.51 5.42
CA ALA A 160 9.53 -2.65 5.88
C ALA A 160 8.38 -3.44 6.54
N ILE A 161 7.99 -4.58 5.95
CA ILE A 161 6.98 -5.47 6.55
C ILE A 161 7.52 -6.11 7.85
N ALA A 162 8.80 -6.50 7.87
CA ALA A 162 9.43 -7.09 9.05
C ALA A 162 9.55 -6.07 10.20
N ASP A 163 9.94 -4.85 9.90
CA ASP A 163 10.03 -3.77 10.87
C ASP A 163 8.64 -3.40 11.43
N TRP A 164 7.63 -3.33 10.58
CA TRP A 164 6.24 -3.14 11.01
C TRP A 164 5.75 -4.28 11.91
N TYR A 165 6.08 -5.54 11.59
CA TYR A 165 5.74 -6.68 12.42
C TYR A 165 6.42 -6.60 13.79
N LYS A 166 7.70 -6.22 13.82
CA LYS A 166 8.48 -5.98 15.03
C LYS A 166 7.90 -4.86 15.90
N ASP A 167 7.46 -3.75 15.28
CA ASP A 167 6.81 -2.63 15.96
C ASP A 167 5.52 -3.03 16.69
N ASN A 168 4.91 -4.15 16.31
CA ASN A 168 3.75 -4.76 16.97
C ASN A 168 4.13 -6.02 17.79
N ASN A 169 5.36 -6.07 18.32
CA ASN A 169 5.87 -7.16 19.18
C ASN A 169 5.82 -8.55 18.51
N ASN A 170 5.94 -8.61 17.17
CA ASN A 170 5.87 -9.84 16.38
C ASN A 170 4.55 -10.63 16.56
N GLN A 171 3.45 -9.94 16.79
CA GLN A 171 2.15 -10.59 17.01
C GLN A 171 1.21 -10.45 15.82
N TYR A 172 1.18 -9.28 15.19
CA TYR A 172 0.29 -8.95 14.06
C TYR A 172 0.79 -7.74 13.29
N LEU A 173 0.15 -7.47 12.15
CA LEU A 173 0.32 -6.22 11.39
C LEU A 173 -0.91 -5.32 11.60
N LYS A 174 -0.72 -4.22 12.34
CA LYS A 174 -1.77 -3.23 12.61
C LYS A 174 -1.18 -1.82 12.78
#